data_3eba4f50cdc4128a0023dcc5b26f76f4
#
_entry.id   3eba4f50cdc4128a0023dcc5b26f76f4
#
_cell.length_a   1.000
_cell.length_b   1.000
_cell.length_c   1.000
_cell.angle_alpha   90.00
_cell.angle_beta   90.00
_cell.angle_gamma   90.00
#
_symmetry.space_group_name_H-M   'P 1'
#
loop_
_entity.id
_entity.type
_entity.pdbx_description
1 polymer ?
#
loop_
_entity_poly.entity_id
_entity_poly.type
_entity_poly.pdbx_seq_one_letter_code
_entity_poly.pdbx_strand_id
1 'polypeptide(L)'
;MSSAARSILVYSVYLIVQGGVLLAVPNIALRIFGLPETDEVWVRIVGMTVVFFSLYYAVAARYDFRPFFQLSVATRLSVPFIFGAFVVAGLASWNILLFTPIDILFALWTWLALRSAAPAAASVG
;
A
#
# COMPACT_ATOMS: atom_id res chain seq x y z
N MET A 1 15.14 -10.06 11.12
CA MET A 1 13.86 -9.47 10.71
C MET A 1 12.88 -10.59 10.40
N SER A 2 11.68 -10.51 10.92
CA SER A 2 10.67 -11.54 10.68
C SER A 2 10.21 -11.53 9.22
N SER A 3 9.57 -12.62 8.77
CA SER A 3 9.02 -12.70 7.42
C SER A 3 7.96 -11.61 7.19
N ALA A 4 7.12 -11.37 8.18
CA ALA A 4 6.12 -10.29 8.12
C ALA A 4 6.79 -8.92 8.01
N ALA A 5 7.78 -8.64 8.82
CA ALA A 5 8.53 -7.38 8.75
C ALA A 5 9.22 -7.21 7.40
N ARG A 6 9.75 -8.29 6.83
CA ARG A 6 10.38 -8.25 5.52
C ARG A 6 9.37 -7.88 4.43
N SER A 7 8.17 -8.45 4.48
CA SER A 7 7.10 -8.10 3.52
C SER A 7 6.71 -6.63 3.63
N ILE A 8 6.63 -6.10 4.84
CA ILE A 8 6.31 -4.69 5.08
C ILE A 8 7.44 -3.79 4.56
N LEU A 9 8.69 -4.19 4.77
CA LEU A 9 9.84 -3.42 4.27
C LEU A 9 9.86 -3.36 2.74
N VAL A 10 9.62 -4.48 2.07
CA VAL A 10 9.56 -4.53 0.59
C VAL A 10 8.41 -3.66 0.09
N TYR A 11 7.26 -3.72 0.75
CA TYR A 11 6.13 -2.86 0.41
C TYR A 11 6.48 -1.37 0.61
N SER A 12 7.24 -1.03 1.65
CA SER A 12 7.68 0.36 1.87
C SER A 12 8.56 0.86 0.74
N VAL A 13 9.41 0.01 0.17
CA VAL A 13 10.22 0.37 -1.00
C VAL A 13 9.32 0.64 -2.21
N TYR A 14 8.32 -0.20 -2.43
CA TYR A 14 7.33 0.05 -3.48
C TYR A 14 6.62 1.40 -3.27
N LEU A 15 6.22 1.70 -2.03
CA LEU A 15 5.53 2.96 -1.72
C LEU A 15 6.42 4.19 -1.96
N ILE A 16 7.72 4.12 -1.64
CA ILE A 16 8.60 5.26 -1.88
C ILE A 16 8.75 5.52 -3.37
N VAL A 17 8.81 4.48 -4.18
CA VAL A 17 8.88 4.62 -5.64
C VAL A 17 7.57 5.20 -6.17
N GLN A 18 6.44 4.63 -5.79
CA GLN A 18 5.13 5.10 -6.23
C GLN A 18 4.86 6.54 -5.79
N GLY A 19 5.11 6.82 -4.51
CA GLY A 19 4.90 8.16 -3.97
C GLY A 19 5.84 9.19 -4.58
N GLY A 20 7.10 8.80 -4.81
CA GLY A 20 8.08 9.67 -5.46
C GLY A 20 7.69 10.03 -6.89
N VAL A 21 7.20 9.06 -7.66
CA VAL A 21 6.71 9.32 -9.02
C VAL A 21 5.50 10.25 -9.00
N LEU A 22 4.54 9.99 -8.11
CA LEU A 22 3.34 10.84 -8.01
C LEU A 22 3.68 12.25 -7.52
N LEU A 23 4.71 12.39 -6.69
CA LEU A 23 5.15 13.69 -6.18
C LEU A 23 5.90 14.49 -7.25
N ALA A 24 6.83 13.85 -7.95
CA ALA A 24 7.74 14.54 -8.88
C ALA A 24 7.18 14.62 -10.30
N VAL A 25 6.63 13.52 -10.82
CA VAL A 25 6.17 13.40 -12.21
C VAL A 25 4.82 12.67 -12.27
N PRO A 26 3.76 13.24 -11.69
CA PRO A 26 2.48 12.54 -11.50
C PRO A 26 1.85 12.09 -12.82
N ASN A 27 2.01 12.85 -13.89
CA ASN A 27 1.38 12.55 -15.16
C ASN A 27 1.97 11.32 -15.84
N ILE A 28 3.21 10.95 -15.53
CA ILE A 28 3.78 9.70 -16.03
C ILE A 28 3.02 8.51 -15.43
N ALA A 29 2.78 8.53 -14.11
CA ALA A 29 2.01 7.48 -13.45
C ALA A 29 0.58 7.43 -13.96
N LEU A 30 -0.07 8.58 -14.06
CA LEU A 30 -1.46 8.66 -14.54
C LEU A 30 -1.58 8.10 -15.96
N ARG A 31 -0.63 8.42 -16.83
CA ARG A 31 -0.63 7.94 -18.21
C ARG A 31 -0.47 6.43 -18.27
N ILE A 32 0.43 5.86 -17.47
CA ILE A 32 0.64 4.40 -17.42
C ILE A 32 -0.65 3.66 -17.05
N PHE A 33 -1.44 4.22 -16.12
CA PHE A 33 -2.68 3.61 -15.67
C PHE A 33 -3.90 4.04 -16.50
N GLY A 34 -3.70 4.79 -17.56
CA GLY A 34 -4.80 5.23 -18.43
C GLY A 34 -5.72 6.25 -17.79
N LEU A 35 -5.23 6.98 -16.80
CA LEU A 35 -5.97 8.03 -16.11
C LEU A 35 -5.70 9.39 -16.76
N PRO A 36 -6.66 10.33 -16.67
CA PRO A 36 -6.47 11.67 -17.23
C PRO A 36 -5.29 12.38 -16.56
N GLU A 37 -4.45 13.02 -17.36
CA GLU A 37 -3.39 13.87 -16.84
C GLU A 37 -3.99 15.12 -16.19
N THR A 38 -3.27 15.67 -15.20
CA THR A 38 -3.72 16.83 -14.47
C THR A 38 -2.54 17.67 -14.01
N ASP A 39 -2.75 18.98 -13.93
CA ASP A 39 -1.80 19.91 -13.32
C ASP A 39 -2.19 20.27 -11.88
N GLU A 40 -3.24 19.65 -11.35
CA GLU A 40 -3.70 19.92 -10.00
C GLU A 40 -2.70 19.40 -8.97
N VAL A 41 -2.48 20.17 -7.92
CA VAL A 41 -1.52 19.85 -6.87
C VAL A 41 -1.94 18.62 -6.04
N TRP A 42 -3.21 18.24 -6.06
CA TRP A 42 -3.72 17.15 -5.24
C TRP A 42 -3.00 15.82 -5.49
N VAL A 43 -2.65 15.54 -6.75
CA VAL A 43 -1.94 14.29 -7.08
C VAL A 43 -0.56 14.28 -6.44
N ARG A 44 0.10 15.44 -6.41
CA ARG A 44 1.41 15.57 -5.74
C ARG A 44 1.27 15.44 -4.22
N ILE A 45 0.19 15.96 -3.65
CA ILE A 45 -0.11 15.79 -2.21
C ILE A 45 -0.30 14.32 -1.88
N VAL A 46 -1.02 13.58 -2.72
CA VAL A 46 -1.15 12.12 -2.56
C VAL A 46 0.22 11.45 -2.61
N GLY A 47 1.06 11.84 -3.55
CA GLY A 47 2.42 11.31 -3.64
C GLY A 47 3.23 11.56 -2.37
N MET A 48 3.17 12.78 -1.85
CA MET A 48 3.81 13.13 -0.58
C MET A 48 3.32 12.25 0.57
N THR A 49 2.00 12.05 0.66
CA THR A 49 1.38 11.21 1.68
C THR A 49 1.87 9.76 1.57
N VAL A 50 1.97 9.24 0.35
CA VAL A 50 2.46 7.88 0.11
C VAL A 50 3.93 7.76 0.51
N VAL A 51 4.75 8.76 0.23
CA VAL A 51 6.15 8.79 0.70
C VAL A 51 6.21 8.74 2.22
N PHE A 52 5.38 9.51 2.90
CA PHE A 52 5.34 9.47 4.37
C PHE A 52 4.91 8.10 4.89
N PHE A 53 3.92 7.50 4.25
CA PHE A 53 3.51 6.13 4.61
C PHE A 53 4.67 5.14 4.43
N SER A 54 5.48 5.30 3.39
CA SER A 54 6.64 4.42 3.20
C SER A 54 7.59 4.48 4.39
N LEU A 55 7.80 5.69 4.94
CA LEU A 55 8.65 5.88 6.11
C LEU A 55 8.04 5.21 7.35
N TYR A 56 6.74 5.36 7.56
CA TYR A 56 6.05 4.72 8.68
C TYR A 56 6.13 3.19 8.57
N TYR A 57 5.94 2.65 7.39
CA TYR A 57 6.04 1.22 7.14
C TYR A 57 7.45 0.70 7.38
N ALA A 58 8.47 1.43 6.92
CA ALA A 58 9.87 1.06 7.12
C ALA A 58 10.24 1.01 8.60
N VAL A 59 9.81 2.02 9.36
CA VAL A 59 10.06 2.05 10.81
C VAL A 59 9.32 0.92 11.52
N ALA A 60 8.06 0.68 11.16
CA ALA A 60 7.29 -0.42 11.73
C ALA A 60 7.96 -1.78 11.44
N ALA A 61 8.48 -1.97 10.23
CA ALA A 61 9.21 -3.18 9.87
C ALA A 61 10.48 -3.35 10.70
N ARG A 62 11.23 -2.26 10.90
CA ARG A 62 12.47 -2.29 11.64
C ARG A 62 12.26 -2.75 13.09
N TYR A 63 11.18 -2.32 13.72
CA TYR A 63 10.86 -2.66 15.10
C TYR A 63 9.90 -3.85 15.24
N ASP A 64 9.60 -4.53 14.13
CA ASP A 64 8.68 -5.68 14.10
C ASP A 64 7.36 -5.40 14.81
N PHE A 65 6.78 -4.24 14.52
CA PHE A 65 5.57 -3.77 15.19
C PHE A 65 4.32 -4.45 14.61
N ARG A 66 4.01 -5.61 15.13
CA ARG A 66 2.97 -6.51 14.61
C ARG A 66 1.57 -5.90 14.57
N PRO A 67 1.12 -5.12 15.56
CA PRO A 67 -0.20 -4.48 15.46
C PRO A 67 -0.34 -3.60 14.22
N PHE A 68 0.72 -2.90 13.83
CA PHE A 68 0.74 -2.12 12.60
C PHE A 68 0.61 -3.03 11.37
N PHE A 69 1.28 -4.17 11.36
CA PHE A 69 1.21 -5.11 10.24
C PHE A 69 -0.21 -5.64 10.07
N GLN A 70 -0.87 -6.00 11.16
CA GLN A 70 -2.25 -6.50 11.15
C GLN A 70 -3.21 -5.44 10.62
N LEU A 71 -3.11 -4.21 11.10
CA LEU A 71 -3.93 -3.11 10.62
C LEU A 71 -3.65 -2.82 9.14
N SER A 72 -2.39 -2.86 8.74
CA SER A 72 -1.97 -2.62 7.36
C SER A 72 -2.58 -3.65 6.41
N VAL A 73 -2.64 -4.93 6.79
CA VAL A 73 -3.32 -5.95 5.98
C VAL A 73 -4.78 -5.60 5.79
N ALA A 74 -5.48 -5.26 6.87
CA ALA A 74 -6.89 -4.92 6.82
C ALA A 74 -7.15 -3.70 5.93
N THR A 75 -6.36 -2.65 6.07
CA THR A 75 -6.54 -1.42 5.29
C THR A 75 -6.21 -1.64 3.82
N ARG A 76 -5.13 -2.35 3.51
CA ARG A 76 -4.77 -2.64 2.10
C ARG A 76 -5.79 -3.53 1.42
N LEU A 77 -6.35 -4.52 2.12
CA LEU A 77 -7.38 -5.38 1.55
C LEU A 77 -8.72 -4.67 1.39
N SER A 78 -8.96 -3.57 2.12
CA SER A 78 -10.18 -2.78 1.97
C SER A 78 -10.14 -1.85 0.75
N VAL A 79 -8.95 -1.50 0.25
CA VAL A 79 -8.79 -0.54 -0.85
C VAL A 79 -9.54 -0.96 -2.12
N PRO A 80 -9.46 -2.22 -2.59
CA PRO A 80 -10.23 -2.61 -3.80
C PRO A 80 -11.73 -2.44 -3.63
N PHE A 81 -12.28 -2.66 -2.44
CA PHE A 81 -13.69 -2.47 -2.18
C PHE A 81 -14.09 -1.00 -2.20
N ILE A 82 -13.24 -0.13 -1.62
CA ILE A 82 -13.47 1.32 -1.61
C ILE A 82 -13.37 1.88 -3.03
N PHE A 83 -12.33 1.48 -3.78
CA PHE A 83 -12.16 1.91 -5.17
C PHE A 83 -13.29 1.38 -6.05
N GLY A 84 -13.70 0.13 -5.83
CA GLY A 84 -14.85 -0.43 -6.53
C GLY A 84 -16.13 0.34 -6.28
N ALA A 85 -16.34 0.77 -5.05
CA ALA A 85 -17.49 1.62 -4.69
C ALA A 85 -17.42 2.97 -5.42
N PHE A 86 -16.25 3.58 -5.55
CA PHE A 86 -16.09 4.81 -6.32
C PHE A 86 -16.44 4.61 -7.79
N VAL A 87 -16.04 3.49 -8.37
CA VAL A 87 -16.36 3.18 -9.76
C VAL A 87 -17.86 3.00 -9.94
N VAL A 88 -18.50 2.22 -9.07
CA VAL A 88 -19.95 1.97 -9.12
C VAL A 88 -20.73 3.26 -8.92
N ALA A 89 -20.27 4.14 -8.04
CA ALA A 89 -20.91 5.44 -7.79
C ALA A 89 -20.67 6.47 -8.92
N GLY A 90 -19.86 6.15 -9.91
CA GLY A 90 -19.55 7.07 -11.00
C GLY A 90 -18.55 8.15 -10.64
N LEU A 91 -17.85 8.01 -9.51
CA LEU A 91 -16.87 9.00 -9.05
C LEU A 91 -15.50 8.82 -9.68
N ALA A 92 -15.21 7.63 -10.19
CA ALA A 92 -13.92 7.30 -10.79
C ALA A 92 -14.10 6.31 -11.93
N SER A 93 -13.14 6.31 -12.88
CA SER A 93 -13.11 5.30 -13.93
C SER A 93 -12.57 3.97 -13.38
N TRP A 94 -12.90 2.87 -14.06
CA TRP A 94 -12.44 1.53 -13.63
C TRP A 94 -10.92 1.42 -13.55
N ASN A 95 -10.20 2.30 -14.25
CA ASN A 95 -8.73 2.28 -14.30
C ASN A 95 -8.07 2.42 -12.94
N ILE A 96 -8.75 3.03 -11.96
CA ILE A 96 -8.19 3.15 -10.62
C ILE A 96 -8.00 1.79 -9.95
N LEU A 97 -8.74 0.78 -10.39
CA LEU A 97 -8.59 -0.57 -9.87
C LEU A 97 -7.25 -1.20 -10.26
N LEU A 98 -6.54 -0.64 -11.25
CA LEU A 98 -5.21 -1.11 -11.62
C LEU A 98 -4.16 -0.86 -10.54
N PHE A 99 -4.41 0.04 -9.59
CA PHE A 99 -3.53 0.24 -8.44
C PHE A 99 -3.66 -0.85 -7.38
N THR A 100 -4.74 -1.62 -7.39
CA THR A 100 -5.07 -2.52 -6.29
C THR A 100 -4.36 -3.87 -6.32
N PRO A 101 -4.03 -4.49 -7.48
CA PRO A 101 -3.43 -5.84 -7.48
C PRO A 101 -2.13 -5.94 -6.70
N ILE A 102 -1.28 -4.93 -6.79
CA ILE A 102 0.00 -4.91 -6.07
C ILE A 102 -0.24 -4.84 -4.57
N ASP A 103 -1.15 -3.97 -4.14
CA ASP A 103 -1.51 -3.85 -2.72
C ASP A 103 -2.06 -5.15 -2.16
N ILE A 104 -2.92 -5.83 -2.94
CA ILE A 104 -3.50 -7.12 -2.56
C ILE A 104 -2.40 -8.17 -2.40
N LEU A 105 -1.48 -8.26 -3.37
CA LEU A 105 -0.40 -9.25 -3.33
C LEU A 105 0.50 -9.03 -2.12
N PHE A 106 0.89 -7.79 -1.84
CA PHE A 106 1.69 -7.48 -0.66
C PHE A 106 0.93 -7.72 0.65
N ALA A 107 -0.36 -7.39 0.68
CA ALA A 107 -1.19 -7.65 1.85
C ALA A 107 -1.32 -9.14 2.14
N LEU A 108 -1.50 -9.95 1.11
CA LEU A 108 -1.57 -11.40 1.25
C LEU A 108 -0.24 -11.98 1.74
N TRP A 109 0.88 -11.48 1.22
CA TRP A 109 2.20 -11.89 1.71
C TRP A 109 2.35 -11.59 3.21
N THR A 110 2.03 -10.38 3.62
CA THR A 110 2.11 -10.00 5.03
C THR A 110 1.17 -10.86 5.89
N TRP A 111 -0.07 -11.06 5.42
CA TRP A 111 -1.04 -11.86 6.15
C TRP A 111 -0.59 -13.31 6.33
N LEU A 112 -0.09 -13.93 5.27
CA LEU A 112 0.42 -15.30 5.34
C LEU A 112 1.64 -15.40 6.27
N ALA A 113 2.53 -14.41 6.23
CA ALA A 113 3.69 -14.36 7.11
C ALA A 113 3.28 -14.21 8.58
N LEU A 114 2.29 -13.35 8.87
CA LEU A 114 1.75 -13.19 10.22
C LEU A 114 1.08 -14.47 10.70
N ARG A 115 0.32 -15.11 9.85
CA ARG A 115 -0.39 -16.33 10.18
C ARG A 115 0.57 -17.47 10.45
N SER A 116 1.64 -17.60 9.66
CA SER A 116 2.66 -18.64 9.87
C SER A 116 3.39 -18.47 11.20
N ALA A 117 3.64 -17.22 11.61
CA ALA A 117 4.36 -16.93 12.84
C ALA A 117 3.48 -17.04 14.09
N ALA A 118 2.14 -16.88 13.96
CA ALA A 118 1.24 -16.81 15.08
C ALA A 118 1.31 -18.03 16.02
N PRO A 119 1.36 -19.29 15.53
CA PRO A 119 1.48 -20.44 16.45
C PRO A 119 2.76 -20.42 17.26
N ALA A 120 3.90 -20.07 16.65
CA ALA A 120 5.17 -19.98 17.37
C ALA A 120 5.15 -18.86 18.41
N ALA A 121 4.61 -17.71 18.06
CA ALA A 121 4.47 -16.59 19.00
C ALA A 121 3.55 -16.94 20.16
N ALA A 122 2.45 -17.63 19.90
CA ALA A 122 1.52 -18.07 20.92
C ALA A 122 2.13 -19.10 21.87
N SER A 123 3.00 -19.99 21.38
CA SER A 123 3.65 -21.00 22.20
C SER A 123 4.75 -20.43 23.10
N VAL A 124 5.32 -19.30 22.76
CA VAL A 124 6.36 -18.62 23.54
C VAL A 124 5.74 -17.72 24.61
N GLY A 125 4.59 -17.18 24.31
CA GLY A 125 3.86 -16.33 25.24
C GLY A 125 3.08 -17.14 26.24
#